data_f4aa53eff5350261988b5bee0370c3b7
#
_entry.id   f4aa53eff5350261988b5bee0370c3b7
#
_cell.length_a   1.000
_cell.length_b   1.000
_cell.length_c   1.000
_cell.angle_alpha   90.00
_cell.angle_beta   90.00
_cell.angle_gamma   90.00
#
_symmetry.space_group_name_H-M   'P 1'
#
loop_
_entity.id
_entity.type
_entity.pdbx_description
1 polymer ?
#
loop_
_entity_poly.entity_id
_entity_poly.type
_entity_poly.pdbx_seq_one_letter_code
_entity_poly.pdbx_strand_id
1 'polypeptide(L)'
;MDKTVFESFEDYLEEANYPQGKKKIMQAAVDLISTRSYHGTSTLHIAERAGLSQATLFKYFKTKDDLLTAILHPVVPGIFGSFFEELLAFETTEERVRYLVHDRMSYLKKNRALMKIILQESFSTKK
;
A
#
# COMPACT_ATOMS: atom_id res chain seq x y z
N MET A 1 -19.34 -0.68 -9.41
CA MET A 1 -17.98 -0.97 -8.96
C MET A 1 -17.79 -0.48 -7.53
N ASP A 2 -17.22 -1.30 -6.72
CA ASP A 2 -16.99 -0.92 -5.32
C ASP A 2 -15.83 0.07 -5.24
N LYS A 3 -16.12 1.27 -4.77
CA LYS A 3 -15.10 2.32 -4.70
C LYS A 3 -14.18 2.19 -3.48
N THR A 4 -14.43 1.19 -2.64
CA THR A 4 -13.54 0.97 -1.50
C THR A 4 -12.34 0.12 -1.88
N VAL A 5 -12.30 -0.41 -3.10
CA VAL A 5 -11.20 -1.23 -3.59
C VAL A 5 -10.45 -0.47 -4.65
N PHE A 6 -9.16 -0.26 -4.42
CA PHE A 6 -8.29 0.48 -5.34
C PHE A 6 -7.27 -0.47 -5.94
N GLU A 7 -6.95 -0.25 -7.21
CA GLU A 7 -5.98 -1.08 -7.90
C GLU A 7 -4.56 -0.79 -7.47
N SER A 8 -4.30 0.44 -7.03
CA SER A 8 -2.95 0.82 -6.61
C SER A 8 -3.03 1.84 -5.48
N PHE A 9 -1.92 1.96 -4.78
CA PHE A 9 -1.80 2.96 -3.72
C PHE A 9 -1.92 4.37 -4.29
N GLU A 10 -1.38 4.59 -5.49
CA GLU A 10 -1.47 5.90 -6.13
C GLU A 10 -2.92 6.27 -6.40
N ASP A 11 -3.72 5.32 -6.86
CA ASP A 11 -5.15 5.55 -7.07
C ASP A 11 -5.82 5.94 -5.76
N TYR A 12 -5.48 5.23 -4.68
CA TYR A 12 -6.04 5.53 -3.38
C TYR A 12 -5.71 6.96 -2.96
N LEU A 13 -4.45 7.36 -3.13
CA LEU A 13 -4.05 8.70 -2.72
C LEU A 13 -4.73 9.78 -3.54
N GLU A 14 -4.93 9.54 -4.83
CA GLU A 14 -5.62 10.51 -5.67
C GLU A 14 -7.05 10.75 -5.23
N GLU A 15 -7.74 9.69 -4.84
CA GLU A 15 -9.13 9.80 -4.44
C GLU A 15 -9.31 10.16 -2.99
N ALA A 16 -8.29 10.00 -2.18
CA ALA A 16 -8.37 10.32 -0.76
C ALA A 16 -8.47 11.82 -0.55
N ASN A 17 -9.34 12.22 0.35
CA ASN A 17 -9.52 13.63 0.66
C ASN A 17 -8.57 14.05 1.77
N TYR A 18 -7.28 13.92 1.51
CA TYR A 18 -6.23 14.27 2.46
C TYR A 18 -5.56 15.58 2.07
N PRO A 19 -5.04 16.32 3.06
CA PRO A 19 -4.17 17.46 2.74
C PRO A 19 -2.98 17.01 1.89
N GLN A 20 -2.49 17.90 1.05
CA GLN A 20 -1.41 17.58 0.14
C GLN A 20 -0.15 17.11 0.87
N GLY A 21 0.14 17.76 2.02
CA GLY A 21 1.30 17.37 2.81
C GLY A 21 1.21 15.94 3.31
N LYS A 22 0.01 15.52 3.72
CA LYS A 22 -0.19 14.16 4.19
C LYS A 22 0.06 13.15 3.07
N LYS A 23 -0.42 13.45 1.87
CA LYS A 23 -0.20 12.57 0.71
C LYS A 23 1.28 12.47 0.37
N LYS A 24 2.00 13.58 0.43
CA LYS A 24 3.44 13.59 0.14
C LYS A 24 4.20 12.74 1.13
N ILE A 25 3.81 12.81 2.40
CA ILE A 25 4.46 12.01 3.44
C ILE A 25 4.22 10.53 3.22
N MET A 26 2.98 10.16 2.89
CA MET A 26 2.66 8.76 2.66
C MET A 26 3.40 8.22 1.45
N GLN A 27 3.48 8.98 0.37
CA GLN A 27 4.20 8.55 -0.82
C GLN A 27 5.71 8.44 -0.55
N ALA A 28 6.26 9.40 0.17
CA ALA A 28 7.68 9.38 0.52
C ALA A 28 8.00 8.16 1.38
N ALA A 29 7.09 7.83 2.30
CA ALA A 29 7.27 6.66 3.15
C ALA A 29 7.29 5.37 2.34
N VAL A 30 6.36 5.23 1.39
CA VAL A 30 6.34 4.04 0.53
C VAL A 30 7.65 3.93 -0.24
N ASP A 31 8.11 5.02 -0.82
CA ASP A 31 9.35 5.02 -1.60
C ASP A 31 10.54 4.59 -0.78
N LEU A 32 10.69 5.15 0.41
CA LEU A 32 11.86 4.89 1.24
C LEU A 32 11.81 3.52 1.91
N ILE A 33 10.65 3.14 2.43
CA ILE A 33 10.53 1.86 3.14
C ILE A 33 10.71 0.71 2.16
N SER A 34 10.20 0.85 0.93
CA SER A 34 10.32 -0.23 -0.05
C SER A 34 11.75 -0.42 -0.52
N THR A 35 12.61 0.61 -0.42
CA THR A 35 14.01 0.50 -0.85
C THR A 35 14.96 0.23 0.30
N ARG A 36 14.63 0.72 1.49
CA ARG A 36 15.54 0.62 2.65
C ARG A 36 15.07 -0.35 3.73
N SER A 37 13.81 -0.67 3.75
CA SER A 37 13.12 -1.40 4.80
C SER A 37 12.52 -0.45 5.83
N TYR A 38 11.59 -0.98 6.62
CA TYR A 38 10.90 -0.19 7.63
C TYR A 38 11.87 0.30 8.70
N HIS A 39 12.67 -0.63 9.22
CA HIS A 39 13.59 -0.27 10.31
C HIS A 39 14.74 0.60 9.83
N GLY A 40 15.08 0.52 8.56
CA GLY A 40 16.13 1.34 7.98
C GLY A 40 15.68 2.72 7.56
N THR A 41 14.42 3.07 7.81
CA THR A 41 13.85 4.36 7.40
C THR A 41 13.41 5.13 8.64
N SER A 42 13.85 6.38 8.75
CA SER A 42 13.47 7.24 9.87
C SER A 42 12.41 8.24 9.43
N THR A 43 11.66 8.76 10.42
CA THR A 43 10.67 9.80 10.13
C THR A 43 11.34 11.07 9.59
N LEU A 44 12.58 11.33 10.02
CA LEU A 44 13.32 12.46 9.48
C LEU A 44 13.55 12.29 7.97
N HIS A 45 14.00 11.12 7.55
CA HIS A 45 14.25 10.86 6.13
C HIS A 45 12.95 10.95 5.33
N ILE A 46 11.85 10.45 5.89
CA ILE A 46 10.57 10.53 5.20
C ILE A 46 10.16 11.99 5.00
N ALA A 47 10.27 12.79 6.05
CA ALA A 47 9.90 14.20 5.96
C ALA A 47 10.77 14.93 4.93
N GLU A 48 12.07 14.66 4.95
CA GLU A 48 12.98 15.29 4.00
C GLU A 48 12.64 14.94 2.56
N ARG A 49 12.35 13.66 2.32
CA ARG A 49 11.96 13.24 0.97
C ARG A 49 10.66 13.89 0.53
N ALA A 50 9.74 14.11 1.46
CA ALA A 50 8.47 14.76 1.15
C ALA A 50 8.62 16.28 0.99
N GLY A 51 9.78 16.81 1.33
CA GLY A 51 9.99 18.25 1.28
C GLY A 51 9.33 19.01 2.42
N LEU A 52 9.14 18.33 3.55
CA LEU A 52 8.43 18.89 4.69
C LEU A 52 9.25 18.68 5.96
N SER A 53 8.81 19.33 7.05
CA SER A 53 9.47 19.19 8.33
C SER A 53 8.99 17.94 9.04
N GLN A 54 9.81 17.46 9.97
CA GLN A 54 9.43 16.34 10.81
C GLN A 54 8.23 16.70 11.69
N ALA A 55 8.15 17.97 12.11
CA ALA A 55 7.00 18.42 12.88
C ALA A 55 5.71 18.29 12.09
N THR A 56 5.76 18.58 10.80
CA THR A 56 4.59 18.42 9.93
C THR A 56 4.20 16.96 9.83
N LEU A 57 5.19 16.08 9.73
CA LEU A 57 4.91 14.65 9.68
C LEU A 57 4.18 14.21 10.95
N PHE A 58 4.68 14.61 12.11
CA PHE A 58 4.07 14.20 13.38
C PHE A 58 2.70 14.83 13.61
N LYS A 59 2.40 15.89 12.88
CA LYS A 59 1.05 16.44 12.91
C LYS A 59 0.03 15.45 12.35
N TYR A 60 0.42 14.69 11.35
CA TYR A 60 -0.47 13.74 10.70
C TYR A 60 -0.36 12.33 11.27
N PHE A 61 0.83 11.93 11.69
CA PHE A 61 1.08 10.57 12.18
C PHE A 61 1.93 10.65 13.43
N LYS A 62 1.38 10.18 14.53
CA LYS A 62 2.08 10.29 15.82
C LYS A 62 3.33 9.44 15.88
N THR A 63 3.30 8.29 15.21
CA THR A 63 4.43 7.37 15.21
C THR A 63 4.68 6.86 13.79
N LYS A 64 5.86 6.28 13.59
CA LYS A 64 6.17 5.65 12.31
C LYS A 64 5.22 4.47 12.07
N ASP A 65 4.85 3.75 13.13
CA ASP A 65 3.91 2.63 13.00
C ASP A 65 2.53 3.10 12.53
N ASP A 66 2.09 4.25 13.03
CA ASP A 66 0.81 4.82 12.57
C ASP A 66 0.85 5.12 11.09
N LEU A 67 1.98 5.64 10.62
CA LEU A 67 2.16 5.93 9.21
C LEU A 67 2.13 4.64 8.39
N LEU A 68 2.83 3.62 8.84
CA LEU A 68 2.83 2.34 8.14
C LEU A 68 1.43 1.74 8.08
N THR A 69 0.69 1.80 9.18
CA THR A 69 -0.67 1.30 9.23
C THR A 69 -1.56 2.03 8.22
N ALA A 70 -1.41 3.36 8.14
CA ALA A 70 -2.20 4.15 7.20
C ALA A 70 -1.90 3.79 5.75
N ILE A 71 -0.64 3.44 5.47
CA ILE A 71 -0.24 3.04 4.12
C ILE A 71 -0.81 1.68 3.76
N LEU A 72 -0.76 0.72 4.68
CA LEU A 72 -1.17 -0.64 4.38
C LEU A 72 -2.67 -0.86 4.45
N HIS A 73 -3.37 -0.06 5.24
CA HIS A 73 -4.80 -0.23 5.46
C HIS A 73 -5.61 -0.29 4.16
N PRO A 74 -5.43 0.62 3.20
CA PRO A 74 -6.25 0.59 1.99
C PRO A 74 -5.91 -0.57 1.04
N VAL A 75 -4.78 -1.22 1.24
CA VAL A 75 -4.37 -2.33 0.38
C VAL A 75 -5.12 -3.62 0.74
N VAL A 76 -5.46 -3.79 2.02
CA VAL A 76 -6.09 -5.03 2.48
C VAL A 76 -7.39 -5.35 1.74
N PRO A 77 -8.33 -4.40 1.59
CA PRO A 77 -9.53 -4.70 0.80
C PRO A 77 -9.23 -5.09 -0.63
N GLY A 78 -8.18 -4.49 -1.22
CA GLY A 78 -7.79 -4.80 -2.59
C GLY A 78 -7.25 -6.20 -2.76
N ILE A 79 -6.69 -6.79 -1.69
CA ILE A 79 -6.20 -8.14 -1.75
C ILE A 79 -7.36 -9.13 -1.85
N PHE A 80 -8.41 -8.88 -1.11
CA PHE A 80 -9.56 -9.78 -1.06
C PHE A 80 -10.74 -9.28 -1.87
N GLY A 81 -11.16 -8.05 -1.66
CA GLY A 81 -12.17 -7.34 -2.44
C GLY A 81 -13.22 -8.20 -3.11
N SER A 82 -13.53 -7.87 -4.34
CA SER A 82 -14.48 -8.62 -5.16
C SER A 82 -13.80 -9.72 -5.97
N PHE A 83 -12.52 -9.95 -5.73
CA PHE A 83 -11.74 -10.92 -6.50
C PHE A 83 -12.37 -12.31 -6.50
N PHE A 84 -12.79 -12.81 -5.34
CA PHE A 84 -13.35 -14.15 -5.25
C PHE A 84 -14.69 -14.24 -5.97
N GLU A 85 -15.50 -13.20 -5.88
CA GLU A 85 -16.77 -13.18 -6.59
C GLU A 85 -16.56 -13.23 -8.09
N GLU A 86 -15.61 -12.44 -8.58
CA GLU A 86 -15.28 -12.43 -10.01
C GLU A 86 -14.71 -13.76 -10.46
N LEU A 87 -13.87 -14.35 -9.62
CA LEU A 87 -13.27 -15.64 -9.93
C LEU A 87 -14.35 -16.71 -10.09
N LEU A 88 -15.31 -16.72 -9.16
CA LEU A 88 -16.36 -17.74 -9.18
C LEU A 88 -17.37 -17.54 -10.30
N ALA A 89 -17.40 -16.35 -10.91
CA ALA A 89 -18.31 -16.07 -12.00
C ALA A 89 -17.94 -16.82 -13.29
N PHE A 90 -16.68 -17.23 -13.42
CA PHE A 90 -16.27 -18.01 -14.58
C PHE A 90 -16.74 -19.45 -14.44
N GLU A 91 -17.10 -20.05 -15.58
CA GLU A 91 -17.72 -21.36 -15.55
C GLU A 91 -16.74 -22.51 -15.53
N THR A 92 -15.57 -22.35 -16.13
CA THR A 92 -14.62 -23.45 -16.21
C THR A 92 -13.43 -23.23 -15.30
N THR A 93 -12.79 -24.34 -14.93
CA THR A 93 -11.58 -24.28 -14.12
C THR A 93 -10.46 -23.57 -14.85
N GLU A 94 -10.36 -23.82 -16.16
CA GLU A 94 -9.32 -23.17 -16.95
C GLU A 94 -9.46 -21.65 -16.93
N GLU A 95 -10.68 -21.17 -17.10
CA GLU A 95 -10.94 -19.74 -17.05
C GLU A 95 -10.58 -19.14 -15.69
N ARG A 96 -10.92 -19.85 -14.63
CA ARG A 96 -10.62 -19.39 -13.27
C ARG A 96 -9.14 -19.32 -13.01
N VAL A 97 -8.38 -20.32 -13.45
CA VAL A 97 -6.94 -20.31 -13.29
C VAL A 97 -6.32 -19.17 -14.09
N ARG A 98 -6.78 -18.97 -15.31
CA ARG A 98 -6.25 -17.89 -16.15
C ARG A 98 -6.54 -16.53 -15.52
N TYR A 99 -7.73 -16.32 -15.02
CA TYR A 99 -8.09 -15.08 -14.36
C TYR A 99 -7.27 -14.87 -13.10
N LEU A 100 -7.13 -15.92 -12.29
CA LEU A 100 -6.36 -15.86 -11.06
C LEU A 100 -4.92 -15.38 -11.32
N VAL A 101 -4.25 -16.04 -12.26
CA VAL A 101 -2.87 -15.70 -12.56
C VAL A 101 -2.77 -14.28 -13.10
N HIS A 102 -3.61 -13.95 -14.08
CA HIS A 102 -3.53 -12.63 -14.71
C HIS A 102 -3.85 -11.52 -13.74
N ASP A 103 -4.94 -11.66 -12.99
CA ASP A 103 -5.38 -10.61 -12.09
C ASP A 103 -4.41 -10.40 -10.95
N ARG A 104 -3.95 -11.49 -10.34
CA ARG A 104 -3.03 -11.37 -9.20
C ARG A 104 -1.66 -10.85 -9.62
N MET A 105 -1.19 -11.25 -10.76
CA MET A 105 0.07 -10.72 -11.26
C MET A 105 -0.05 -9.23 -11.55
N SER A 106 -1.16 -8.83 -12.14
CA SER A 106 -1.40 -7.41 -12.42
C SER A 106 -1.45 -6.61 -11.12
N TYR A 107 -2.16 -7.12 -10.13
CA TYR A 107 -2.29 -6.45 -8.83
C TYR A 107 -0.93 -6.32 -8.14
N LEU A 108 -0.14 -7.39 -8.17
CA LEU A 108 1.18 -7.36 -7.55
C LEU A 108 2.10 -6.36 -8.22
N LYS A 109 2.05 -6.29 -9.56
CA LYS A 109 2.87 -5.34 -10.29
C LYS A 109 2.50 -3.90 -9.96
N LYS A 110 1.21 -3.61 -9.87
CA LYS A 110 0.75 -2.26 -9.58
C LYS A 110 1.09 -1.82 -8.17
N ASN A 111 1.19 -2.77 -7.26
CA ASN A 111 1.45 -2.47 -5.84
C ASN A 111 2.77 -3.06 -5.38
N ARG A 112 3.74 -3.10 -6.28
CA ARG A 112 5.00 -3.77 -6.01
C ARG A 112 5.69 -3.29 -4.75
N ALA A 113 5.76 -1.97 -4.55
CA ALA A 113 6.44 -1.42 -3.39
C ALA A 113 5.74 -1.82 -2.10
N LEU A 114 4.40 -1.78 -2.10
CA LEU A 114 3.63 -2.16 -0.91
C LEU A 114 3.74 -3.64 -0.62
N MET A 115 3.73 -4.47 -1.67
CA MET A 115 3.89 -5.90 -1.48
C MET A 115 5.24 -6.22 -0.86
N LYS A 116 6.27 -5.50 -1.30
CA LYS A 116 7.60 -5.69 -0.75
C LYS A 116 7.64 -5.33 0.74
N ILE A 117 6.97 -4.24 1.11
CA ILE A 117 6.89 -3.83 2.51
C ILE A 117 6.20 -4.89 3.34
N ILE A 118 5.06 -5.39 2.86
CA ILE A 118 4.30 -6.40 3.57
C ILE A 118 5.14 -7.65 3.81
N LEU A 119 5.85 -8.10 2.79
CA LEU A 119 6.67 -9.30 2.92
C LEU A 119 7.81 -9.08 3.90
N GLN A 120 8.46 -7.93 3.84
CA GLN A 120 9.55 -7.63 4.75
C GLN A 120 9.08 -7.60 6.20
N GLU A 121 7.96 -6.96 6.45
CA GLU A 121 7.44 -6.85 7.80
C GLU A 121 6.93 -8.18 8.33
N SER A 122 6.38 -9.01 7.45
CA SER A 122 5.92 -10.34 7.85
C SER A 122 7.07 -11.18 8.39
N PHE A 123 8.25 -11.04 7.80
CA PHE A 123 9.40 -11.80 8.25
C PHE A 123 10.12 -11.13 9.41
N SER A 124 10.20 -9.80 9.41
CA SER A 124 10.97 -9.09 10.43
C SER A 124 10.24 -9.01 11.77
N THR A 125 8.91 -9.03 11.76
CA THR A 125 8.14 -8.96 13.01
C THR A 125 7.89 -10.32 13.61
N LYS A 126 8.41 -11.33 13.02
CA LYS A 126 8.26 -12.68 13.52
C LYS A 126 8.93 -12.80 14.90
N LYS A 127 8.20 -13.24 15.85
CA LYS A 127 8.70 -13.36 17.21
C LYS A 127 8.83 -14.80 17.62
#